data_7e8d0926b8b110ad63f4ffba5715e796
#
_entry.id   7e8d0926b8b110ad63f4ffba5715e796
#
_cell.length_a   1.000
_cell.length_b   1.000
_cell.length_c   1.000
_cell.angle_alpha   90.00
_cell.angle_beta   90.00
_cell.angle_gamma   90.00
#
_symmetry.space_group_name_H-M   'P 1'
#
loop_
_entity.id
_entity.type
_entity.pdbx_description
1 polymer ?
#
loop_
_entity_poly.entity_id
_entity_poly.type
_entity_poly.pdbx_seq_one_letter_code
_entity_poly.pdbx_strand_id
1 'polypeptide(L)'
;YPSNQLQLDVNILSKVTVDQFYGIELNHFAVRIAKIAMWLVDHQMNQALSDLYGIAYTRIPIHDSKKIIRENALKFDWKLLINPNECNYILGNPPFVGPRFMTDEQKNDLLDLFKDVKGNGELDFVSCWFLKAADFIDESNTRVAFVSTNSITQGEQVGILWNELINTKKIDIFFAHRTFKWTIDERRVSGMHIANVLVVIIGFNKNDKVKLKKIYNYKSIVDDPEEIVVEKINPYLIPADNIFIHKLNTQIDNYPEMKFGSMPNDDGNFLIDDDEYQELSNDQTSAKLLQFVKPFIGAKEFISGKKKWCVWLKDVPTSEWSSSNLIIERVQNVKSIRSNSKRRATRLLANQPYLFGEIRQPSSNFILIPRVSSSRREYIPIGFFNKDSIAGDSCILIPDGTLEIFGILNSSVHMVWVKNICGRLKDDYRYSIEIVYNNFPFVKIEEIDKSKLSDLSNLILEFRKNSDQTLKTLYDPLLMPIELRRIHEKINKLVYKIYDLPSDTTDAEIMSKLLKLRKERSLL
;
A
#
# COMPACT_ATOMS: atom_id res chain seq x y z
N TYR A 1 25.42 68.88 14.33
CA TYR A 1 24.20 68.35 13.74
C TYR A 1 23.74 67.15 14.57
N PRO A 2 22.55 67.14 15.18
CA PRO A 2 22.03 65.97 15.82
C PRO A 2 21.45 65.05 14.75
N SER A 3 22.09 63.96 14.44
CA SER A 3 21.50 62.89 13.64
C SER A 3 20.53 62.12 14.51
N ASN A 4 19.24 62.47 14.42
CA ASN A 4 18.12 61.59 14.83
C ASN A 4 18.06 60.43 13.85
N GLN A 5 19.06 59.53 13.86
CA GLN A 5 18.88 58.20 13.33
C GLN A 5 18.03 57.44 14.36
N LEU A 6 16.75 57.27 14.07
CA LEU A 6 15.96 56.20 14.68
C LEU A 6 16.72 54.91 14.46
N GLN A 7 17.46 54.46 15.49
CA GLN A 7 17.95 53.08 15.51
C GLN A 7 16.71 52.17 15.62
N LEU A 8 16.18 51.81 14.47
CA LEU A 8 15.19 50.71 14.40
C LEU A 8 15.93 49.43 14.86
N ASP A 9 15.61 48.99 16.05
CA ASP A 9 16.11 47.71 16.55
C ASP A 9 15.52 46.58 15.68
N VAL A 10 16.38 45.80 15.02
CA VAL A 10 15.98 44.67 14.19
C VAL A 10 15.08 43.68 14.97
N ASN A 11 15.25 43.61 16.29
CA ASN A 11 14.40 42.81 17.15
C ASN A 11 12.92 43.30 17.18
N ILE A 12 12.66 44.58 16.90
CA ILE A 12 11.29 45.12 16.76
C ILE A 12 10.67 44.77 15.42
N LEU A 13 11.51 44.62 14.39
CA LEU A 13 11.07 44.29 13.03
C LEU A 13 10.84 42.77 12.87
N SER A 14 11.64 41.93 13.54
CA SER A 14 11.50 40.49 13.48
C SER A 14 10.35 40.01 14.38
N LYS A 15 9.27 39.53 13.76
CA LYS A 15 8.12 38.93 14.44
C LYS A 15 8.33 37.45 14.81
N VAL A 16 9.34 36.81 14.24
CA VAL A 16 9.66 35.41 14.45
C VAL A 16 11.05 35.31 15.08
N THR A 17 11.16 34.66 16.22
CA THR A 17 12.41 34.46 16.97
C THR A 17 12.58 32.99 17.31
N VAL A 18 13.82 32.57 17.56
CA VAL A 18 14.14 31.19 17.95
C VAL A 18 13.37 30.73 19.19
N ASP A 19 13.02 31.65 20.09
CA ASP A 19 12.28 31.34 21.31
C ASP A 19 10.81 30.91 21.08
N GLN A 20 10.31 31.03 19.86
CA GLN A 20 8.98 30.56 19.46
C GLN A 20 8.99 29.10 18.99
N PHE A 21 10.16 28.46 18.88
CA PHE A 21 10.30 27.09 18.41
C PHE A 21 10.56 26.12 19.55
N TYR A 22 9.78 25.05 19.57
CA TYR A 22 9.83 23.97 20.54
C TYR A 22 10.19 22.67 19.85
N GLY A 23 10.96 21.78 20.48
CA GLY A 23 11.32 20.51 19.90
C GLY A 23 11.48 19.41 20.95
N ILE A 24 11.08 18.21 20.57
CA ILE A 24 11.27 16.98 21.34
C ILE A 24 12.06 16.01 20.47
N GLU A 25 13.25 15.65 20.92
CA GLU A 25 14.16 14.77 20.17
C GLU A 25 14.76 13.72 21.13
N LEU A 26 14.76 12.46 20.70
CA LEU A 26 15.25 11.34 21.51
C LEU A 26 16.78 11.34 21.63
N ASN A 27 17.48 11.70 20.54
CA ASN A 27 18.94 11.60 20.44
C ASN A 27 19.61 12.87 20.96
N HIS A 28 20.47 12.72 21.98
CA HIS A 28 21.20 13.83 22.58
C HIS A 28 22.04 14.65 21.58
N PHE A 29 22.68 13.98 20.62
CA PHE A 29 23.49 14.66 19.61
C PHE A 29 22.59 15.47 18.65
N ALA A 30 21.47 14.90 18.22
CA ALA A 30 20.50 15.58 17.37
C ALA A 30 19.87 16.80 18.06
N VAL A 31 19.61 16.75 19.37
CA VAL A 31 19.18 17.93 20.15
C VAL A 31 20.19 19.08 20.05
N ARG A 32 21.50 18.78 20.17
CA ARG A 32 22.56 19.80 20.05
C ARG A 32 22.62 20.39 18.66
N ILE A 33 22.56 19.54 17.63
CA ILE A 33 22.54 19.98 16.23
C ILE A 33 21.31 20.86 15.97
N ALA A 34 20.12 20.46 16.44
CA ALA A 34 18.90 21.23 16.27
C ALA A 34 19.02 22.64 16.88
N LYS A 35 19.56 22.74 18.10
CA LYS A 35 19.81 24.04 18.75
C LYS A 35 20.73 24.93 17.92
N ILE A 36 21.85 24.38 17.44
CA ILE A 36 22.83 25.13 16.62
C ILE A 36 22.19 25.53 15.29
N ALA A 37 21.46 24.61 14.64
CA ALA A 37 20.80 24.88 13.36
C ALA A 37 19.76 26.00 13.49
N MET A 38 18.97 26.02 14.56
CA MET A 38 18.01 27.10 14.83
C MET A 38 18.69 28.45 14.99
N TRP A 39 19.82 28.51 15.71
CA TRP A 39 20.59 29.75 15.83
C TRP A 39 21.18 30.22 14.51
N LEU A 40 21.68 29.28 13.68
CA LEU A 40 22.21 29.63 12.37
C LEU A 40 21.11 30.20 11.45
N VAL A 41 19.93 29.61 11.46
CA VAL A 41 18.78 30.09 10.68
C VAL A 41 18.33 31.47 11.19
N ASP A 42 18.24 31.68 12.50
CA ASP A 42 17.91 32.98 13.09
C ASP A 42 18.92 34.05 12.66
N HIS A 43 20.23 33.74 12.73
CA HIS A 43 21.28 34.63 12.28
C HIS A 43 21.17 34.97 10.79
N GLN A 44 20.95 33.97 9.93
CA GLN A 44 20.79 34.16 8.49
C GLN A 44 19.58 35.04 8.15
N MET A 45 18.46 34.81 8.84
CA MET A 45 17.24 35.59 8.62
C MET A 45 17.41 37.04 9.10
N ASN A 46 18.05 37.24 10.24
CA ASN A 46 18.33 38.59 10.75
C ASN A 46 19.36 39.33 9.88
N GLN A 47 20.33 38.63 9.30
CA GLN A 47 21.24 39.22 8.31
C GLN A 47 20.49 39.62 7.03
N ALA A 48 19.65 38.75 6.49
CA ALA A 48 18.83 39.08 5.32
C ALA A 48 17.90 40.26 5.57
N LEU A 49 17.32 40.38 6.77
CA LEU A 49 16.50 41.52 7.16
C LEU A 49 17.34 42.80 7.27
N SER A 50 18.54 42.71 7.85
CA SER A 50 19.52 43.80 7.97
C SER A 50 19.91 44.34 6.59
N ASP A 51 20.23 43.43 5.66
CA ASP A 51 20.58 43.80 4.27
C ASP A 51 19.41 44.48 3.55
N LEU A 52 18.17 44.00 3.79
CA LEU A 52 16.96 44.55 3.18
C LEU A 52 16.65 45.98 3.65
N TYR A 53 16.88 46.30 4.92
CA TYR A 53 16.57 47.58 5.53
C TYR A 53 17.79 48.51 5.71
N GLY A 54 18.99 48.08 5.33
CA GLY A 54 20.23 48.83 5.48
C GLY A 54 20.63 49.12 6.95
N ILE A 55 20.25 48.21 7.87
CA ILE A 55 20.47 48.32 9.31
C ILE A 55 21.56 47.38 9.73
N ALA A 56 22.57 47.82 10.48
CA ALA A 56 23.59 46.94 11.00
C ALA A 56 23.07 46.04 12.13
N TYR A 57 23.14 44.73 11.93
CA TYR A 57 22.80 43.73 12.93
C TYR A 57 24.03 43.11 13.55
N THR A 58 24.21 43.27 14.86
CA THR A 58 25.46 42.91 15.56
C THR A 58 25.31 41.74 16.52
N ARG A 59 24.15 41.06 16.58
CA ARG A 59 23.86 40.08 17.62
C ARG A 59 23.93 38.65 17.10
N ILE A 60 24.86 37.85 17.69
CA ILE A 60 24.75 36.38 17.69
C ILE A 60 24.04 36.01 18.99
N PRO A 61 22.75 35.62 18.98
CA PRO A 61 22.03 35.27 20.19
C PRO A 61 22.43 33.85 20.60
N ILE A 62 23.48 33.73 21.40
CA ILE A 62 23.79 32.46 22.08
C ILE A 62 22.96 32.43 23.37
N HIS A 63 21.66 32.14 23.23
CA HIS A 63 20.80 31.81 24.37
C HIS A 63 20.60 30.30 24.39
N ASP A 64 20.76 29.67 25.56
CA ASP A 64 20.42 28.25 25.71
C ASP A 64 18.89 28.08 25.56
N SER A 65 18.46 27.69 24.36
CA SER A 65 17.07 27.38 24.10
C SER A 65 16.67 26.14 24.91
N LYS A 66 16.09 26.38 26.08
CA LYS A 66 15.52 25.32 26.94
C LYS A 66 14.30 24.63 26.30
N LYS A 67 13.85 25.10 25.14
CA LYS A 67 12.63 24.66 24.45
C LYS A 67 12.82 23.48 23.51
N ILE A 68 14.09 23.13 23.19
CA ILE A 68 14.41 21.86 22.51
C ILE A 68 14.92 20.89 23.58
N ILE A 69 14.13 19.87 23.90
CA ILE A 69 14.38 18.93 24.98
C ILE A 69 14.74 17.54 24.46
N ARG A 70 15.48 16.80 25.31
CA ARG A 70 15.80 15.39 25.03
C ARG A 70 14.78 14.50 25.74
N GLU A 71 13.78 14.01 25.00
CA GLU A 71 12.76 13.13 25.53
C GLU A 71 12.21 12.21 24.44
N ASN A 72 11.54 11.12 24.84
CA ASN A 72 10.73 10.32 23.92
C ASN A 72 9.40 11.03 23.67
N ALA A 73 9.17 11.53 22.45
CA ALA A 73 7.98 12.26 22.08
C ALA A 73 6.67 11.48 22.32
N LEU A 74 6.70 10.15 22.29
CA LEU A 74 5.52 9.32 22.52
C LEU A 74 5.19 9.17 24.02
N LYS A 75 6.20 9.21 24.90
CA LYS A 75 6.04 9.05 26.35
C LYS A 75 5.88 10.39 27.06
N PHE A 76 6.53 11.44 26.57
CA PHE A 76 6.49 12.78 27.15
C PHE A 76 5.13 13.45 26.93
N ASP A 77 4.63 14.14 27.95
CA ASP A 77 3.42 14.97 27.82
C ASP A 77 3.81 16.32 27.19
N TRP A 78 3.39 16.56 25.94
CA TRP A 78 3.70 17.79 25.22
C TRP A 78 3.12 19.06 25.89
N LYS A 79 2.05 18.93 26.69
CA LYS A 79 1.46 20.04 27.45
C LYS A 79 2.39 20.60 28.52
N LEU A 80 3.37 19.81 28.98
CA LEU A 80 4.42 20.27 29.88
C LEU A 80 5.46 21.17 29.20
N LEU A 81 5.56 21.10 27.87
CA LEU A 81 6.52 21.89 27.10
C LEU A 81 5.88 23.20 26.59
N ILE A 82 4.65 23.14 26.11
CA ILE A 82 3.89 24.28 25.58
C ILE A 82 2.39 24.04 25.74
N ASN A 83 1.64 25.11 26.07
CA ASN A 83 0.19 25.07 26.09
C ASN A 83 -0.35 24.92 24.65
N PRO A 84 -1.29 23.99 24.38
CA PRO A 84 -1.90 23.84 23.06
C PRO A 84 -2.45 25.12 22.45
N ASN A 85 -3.01 26.02 23.25
CA ASN A 85 -3.57 27.30 22.79
C ASN A 85 -2.50 28.32 22.39
N GLU A 86 -1.24 28.14 22.79
CA GLU A 86 -0.10 28.96 22.41
C GLU A 86 0.65 28.37 21.20
N CYS A 87 0.35 27.13 20.83
CA CYS A 87 0.95 26.42 19.71
C CYS A 87 0.20 26.71 18.42
N ASN A 88 0.86 27.29 17.42
CA ASN A 88 0.25 27.55 16.10
C ASN A 88 0.40 26.36 15.15
N TYR A 89 1.58 25.74 15.12
CA TYR A 89 1.92 24.71 14.16
C TYR A 89 2.71 23.57 14.83
N ILE A 90 2.41 22.33 14.41
CA ILE A 90 3.21 21.14 14.72
C ILE A 90 3.66 20.55 13.39
N LEU A 91 4.96 20.43 13.22
CA LEU A 91 5.57 19.86 12.01
C LEU A 91 6.48 18.69 12.40
N GLY A 92 6.53 17.66 11.58
CA GLY A 92 7.42 16.54 11.85
C GLY A 92 7.61 15.58 10.68
N ASN A 93 8.71 14.86 10.76
CA ASN A 93 9.01 13.71 9.92
C ASN A 93 9.29 12.52 10.85
N PRO A 94 8.24 11.89 11.42
CA PRO A 94 8.39 10.77 12.35
C PRO A 94 9.02 9.54 11.67
N PRO A 95 9.60 8.61 12.44
CA PRO A 95 10.27 7.44 11.87
C PRO A 95 9.31 6.50 11.15
N PHE A 96 9.69 6.07 9.93
CA PHE A 96 8.91 5.17 9.07
C PHE A 96 9.30 3.71 9.37
N VAL A 97 8.62 3.09 10.32
CA VAL A 97 8.87 1.70 10.71
C VAL A 97 7.57 0.90 10.58
N GLY A 98 7.55 -0.06 9.66
CA GLY A 98 6.42 -0.95 9.47
C GLY A 98 6.31 -2.01 10.59
N PRO A 99 5.13 -2.64 10.80
CA PRO A 99 4.84 -3.51 11.96
C PRO A 99 5.84 -4.66 12.15
N ARG A 100 6.40 -5.18 11.04
CA ARG A 100 7.34 -6.32 11.07
C ARG A 100 8.77 -5.94 11.46
N PHE A 101 9.10 -4.65 11.40
CA PHE A 101 10.45 -4.13 11.61
C PHE A 101 10.58 -3.34 12.91
N MET A 102 9.49 -3.15 13.66
CA MET A 102 9.51 -2.50 14.97
C MET A 102 10.28 -3.33 15.98
N THR A 103 11.07 -2.63 16.80
CA THR A 103 11.62 -3.20 18.04
C THR A 103 10.51 -3.50 19.03
N ASP A 104 10.79 -4.30 20.06
CA ASP A 104 9.80 -4.61 21.09
C ASP A 104 9.37 -3.34 21.86
N GLU A 105 10.29 -2.40 22.08
CA GLU A 105 9.96 -1.10 22.69
C GLU A 105 8.98 -0.31 21.81
N GLN A 106 9.25 -0.20 20.51
CA GLN A 106 8.37 0.50 19.56
C GLN A 106 6.97 -0.15 19.49
N LYS A 107 6.91 -1.48 19.51
CA LYS A 107 5.62 -2.21 19.56
C LYS A 107 4.85 -1.89 20.84
N ASN A 108 5.54 -1.88 21.99
CA ASN A 108 4.90 -1.56 23.26
C ASN A 108 4.39 -0.11 23.26
N ASP A 109 5.19 0.86 22.79
CA ASP A 109 4.78 2.26 22.68
C ASP A 109 3.52 2.41 21.79
N LEU A 110 3.45 1.66 20.66
CA LEU A 110 2.28 1.67 19.79
C LEU A 110 1.07 1.03 20.46
N LEU A 111 1.24 -0.15 21.07
CA LEU A 111 0.14 -0.87 21.73
C LEU A 111 -0.42 -0.09 22.92
N ASP A 112 0.41 0.62 23.68
CA ASP A 112 -0.02 1.46 24.79
C ASP A 112 -0.85 2.66 24.31
N LEU A 113 -0.43 3.33 23.23
CA LEU A 113 -1.15 4.46 22.67
C LEU A 113 -2.48 4.05 22.01
N PHE A 114 -2.50 2.92 21.32
CA PHE A 114 -3.68 2.40 20.60
C PHE A 114 -4.37 1.24 21.35
N LYS A 115 -4.26 1.16 22.69
CA LYS A 115 -4.75 0.02 23.49
C LYS A 115 -6.21 -0.34 23.25
N ASP A 116 -7.06 0.67 23.01
CA ASP A 116 -8.50 0.50 22.83
C ASP A 116 -8.90 0.38 21.35
N VAL A 117 -7.92 0.39 20.41
CA VAL A 117 -8.15 0.32 18.99
C VAL A 117 -7.93 -1.10 18.45
N LYS A 118 -8.98 -1.72 17.95
CA LYS A 118 -8.91 -3.07 17.38
C LYS A 118 -8.06 -3.08 16.11
N GLY A 119 -7.12 -4.03 16.01
CA GLY A 119 -6.23 -4.17 14.86
C GLY A 119 -4.98 -3.27 14.92
N ASN A 120 -4.71 -2.64 16.05
CA ASN A 120 -3.56 -1.74 16.26
C ASN A 120 -2.20 -2.33 15.83
N GLY A 121 -2.00 -3.65 15.93
CA GLY A 121 -0.77 -4.33 15.51
C GLY A 121 -0.46 -4.27 14.02
N GLU A 122 -1.39 -3.81 13.19
CA GLU A 122 -1.20 -3.61 11.74
C GLU A 122 -0.74 -2.18 11.39
N LEU A 123 -0.69 -1.28 12.37
CA LEU A 123 -0.31 0.12 12.16
C LEU A 123 1.21 0.28 12.03
N ASP A 124 1.64 1.19 11.16
CA ASP A 124 3.02 1.67 11.11
C ASP A 124 3.31 2.56 12.33
N PHE A 125 4.55 2.55 12.79
CA PHE A 125 4.97 3.28 13.99
C PHE A 125 4.70 4.79 13.91
N VAL A 126 4.77 5.37 12.71
CA VAL A 126 4.45 6.79 12.45
C VAL A 126 3.03 7.17 12.91
N SER A 127 2.09 6.23 12.94
CA SER A 127 0.71 6.45 13.39
C SER A 127 0.63 6.99 14.83
N CYS A 128 1.61 6.67 15.66
CA CYS A 128 1.70 7.14 17.05
C CYS A 128 1.78 8.67 17.13
N TRP A 129 2.51 9.32 16.21
CA TRP A 129 2.61 10.79 16.19
C TRP A 129 1.31 11.45 15.77
N PHE A 130 0.57 10.85 14.83
CA PHE A 130 -0.75 11.35 14.44
C PHE A 130 -1.73 11.33 15.61
N LEU A 131 -1.77 10.22 16.36
CA LEU A 131 -2.63 10.11 17.53
C LEU A 131 -2.21 11.08 18.65
N LYS A 132 -0.91 11.11 18.96
CA LYS A 132 -0.34 12.00 19.98
C LYS A 132 -0.62 13.48 19.71
N ALA A 133 -0.45 13.89 18.43
CA ALA A 133 -0.77 15.26 18.01
C ALA A 133 -2.27 15.53 18.05
N ALA A 134 -3.13 14.59 17.65
CA ALA A 134 -4.58 14.73 17.73
C ALA A 134 -5.06 14.91 19.18
N ASP A 135 -4.43 14.22 20.14
CA ASP A 135 -4.69 14.40 21.57
C ASP A 135 -4.18 15.74 22.12
N PHE A 136 -3.02 16.19 21.63
CA PHE A 136 -2.44 17.46 22.06
C PHE A 136 -3.25 18.66 21.60
N ILE A 137 -3.73 18.66 20.34
CA ILE A 137 -4.47 19.79 19.75
C ILE A 137 -5.93 19.86 20.17
N ASP A 138 -6.34 19.06 21.16
CA ASP A 138 -7.70 19.07 21.66
C ASP A 138 -8.08 20.49 22.15
N GLU A 139 -9.22 20.99 21.66
CA GLU A 139 -9.73 22.33 21.95
C GLU A 139 -8.85 23.52 21.48
N SER A 140 -7.83 23.29 20.65
CA SER A 140 -6.96 24.33 20.12
C SER A 140 -7.18 24.60 18.62
N ASN A 141 -6.64 25.72 18.12
CA ASN A 141 -6.60 26.04 16.70
C ASN A 141 -5.27 25.61 16.03
N THR A 142 -4.49 24.79 16.70
CA THR A 142 -3.20 24.31 16.22
C THR A 142 -3.35 23.51 14.92
N ARG A 143 -2.49 23.80 13.96
CA ARG A 143 -2.40 23.05 12.69
C ARG A 143 -1.24 22.07 12.76
N VAL A 144 -1.48 20.83 12.36
CA VAL A 144 -0.48 19.76 12.35
C VAL A 144 -0.17 19.37 10.92
N ALA A 145 1.09 19.09 10.60
CA ALA A 145 1.48 18.48 9.34
C ALA A 145 2.62 17.49 9.53
N PHE A 146 2.40 16.26 9.09
CA PHE A 146 3.42 15.20 9.15
C PHE A 146 3.72 14.63 7.79
N VAL A 147 5.01 14.33 7.58
CA VAL A 147 5.45 13.43 6.51
C VAL A 147 5.26 12.00 6.99
N SER A 148 4.76 11.15 6.12
CA SER A 148 4.59 9.72 6.41
C SER A 148 4.81 8.88 5.15
N THR A 149 5.02 7.58 5.33
CA THR A 149 4.88 6.65 4.22
C THR A 149 3.43 6.64 3.71
N ASN A 150 3.24 6.37 2.44
CA ASN A 150 1.90 6.30 1.84
C ASN A 150 1.05 5.13 2.38
N SER A 151 1.63 4.22 3.14
CA SER A 151 0.95 3.08 3.77
C SER A 151 -0.21 3.49 4.69
N ILE A 152 -0.12 4.65 5.37
CA ILE A 152 -1.20 5.14 6.25
C ILE A 152 -2.45 5.60 5.49
N THR A 153 -2.35 5.78 4.18
CA THR A 153 -3.46 6.19 3.31
C THR A 153 -3.95 5.05 2.41
N GLN A 154 -3.52 3.81 2.66
CA GLN A 154 -3.80 2.64 1.85
C GLN A 154 -3.97 1.38 2.70
N GLY A 155 -4.64 0.37 2.14
CA GLY A 155 -4.80 -0.93 2.79
C GLY A 155 -5.55 -0.88 4.12
N GLU A 156 -5.15 -1.75 5.03
CA GLU A 156 -5.83 -1.95 6.32
C GLU A 156 -5.68 -0.77 7.28
N GLN A 157 -4.56 -0.07 7.19
CA GLN A 157 -4.24 1.01 8.12
C GLN A 157 -5.24 2.16 8.07
N VAL A 158 -5.83 2.41 6.90
CA VAL A 158 -6.82 3.48 6.74
C VAL A 158 -8.02 3.27 7.65
N GLY A 159 -8.60 2.07 7.64
CA GLY A 159 -9.76 1.75 8.47
C GLY A 159 -9.46 1.80 9.96
N ILE A 160 -8.24 1.52 10.37
CA ILE A 160 -7.83 1.47 11.78
C ILE A 160 -7.45 2.87 12.27
N LEU A 161 -6.46 3.50 11.63
CA LEU A 161 -5.90 4.78 12.04
C LEU A 161 -6.91 5.93 11.89
N TRP A 162 -7.44 6.08 10.68
CA TRP A 162 -8.26 7.26 10.36
C TRP A 162 -9.67 7.18 10.94
N ASN A 163 -10.19 5.97 11.19
CA ASN A 163 -11.43 5.83 11.95
C ASN A 163 -11.26 6.38 13.37
N GLU A 164 -10.14 6.07 14.04
CA GLU A 164 -9.82 6.63 15.35
C GLU A 164 -9.62 8.15 15.28
N LEU A 165 -8.80 8.63 14.35
CA LEU A 165 -8.48 10.06 14.26
C LEU A 165 -9.70 10.92 13.89
N ILE A 166 -10.53 10.50 12.93
CA ILE A 166 -11.65 11.31 12.44
C ILE A 166 -12.90 11.12 13.30
N ASN A 167 -13.28 9.89 13.63
CA ASN A 167 -14.52 9.63 14.35
C ASN A 167 -14.38 9.80 15.86
N THR A 168 -13.25 9.42 16.46
CA THR A 168 -13.01 9.53 17.91
C THR A 168 -12.37 10.88 18.25
N LYS A 169 -11.24 11.22 17.61
CA LYS A 169 -10.49 12.45 17.92
C LYS A 169 -11.01 13.69 17.20
N LYS A 170 -11.97 13.55 16.27
CA LYS A 170 -12.62 14.66 15.54
C LYS A 170 -11.66 15.54 14.75
N ILE A 171 -10.60 14.98 14.22
CA ILE A 171 -9.70 15.70 13.31
C ILE A 171 -10.31 15.84 11.92
N ASP A 172 -9.86 16.85 11.18
CA ASP A 172 -10.18 17.08 9.80
C ASP A 172 -8.91 17.35 8.98
N ILE A 173 -8.82 16.75 7.78
CA ILE A 173 -7.69 16.94 6.87
C ILE A 173 -7.94 18.21 6.05
N PHE A 174 -7.05 19.21 6.16
CA PHE A 174 -7.21 20.47 5.44
C PHE A 174 -6.27 20.63 4.24
N PHE A 175 -5.15 19.92 4.19
CA PHE A 175 -4.37 19.73 2.97
C PHE A 175 -3.66 18.38 2.94
N ALA A 176 -3.31 17.93 1.73
CA ALA A 176 -2.53 16.73 1.56
C ALA A 176 -1.68 16.77 0.29
N HIS A 177 -0.42 16.33 0.39
CA HIS A 177 0.36 15.89 -0.75
C HIS A 177 0.12 14.40 -0.96
N ARG A 178 -0.39 14.01 -2.13
CA ARG A 178 -0.53 12.61 -2.53
C ARG A 178 0.84 11.98 -2.72
N THR A 179 0.87 10.69 -2.90
CA THR A 179 2.13 9.93 -2.98
C THR A 179 3.12 10.55 -3.97
N PHE A 180 4.31 10.88 -3.47
CA PHE A 180 5.46 11.32 -4.25
C PHE A 180 6.75 10.66 -3.74
N LYS A 181 7.83 10.76 -4.52
CA LYS A 181 9.11 10.17 -4.19
C LYS A 181 9.91 11.10 -3.29
N TRP A 182 10.24 10.63 -2.07
CA TRP A 182 11.16 11.35 -1.21
C TRP A 182 12.59 11.07 -1.65
N THR A 183 13.27 12.07 -2.24
CA THR A 183 14.66 11.97 -2.67
C THR A 183 15.54 12.92 -1.90
N ILE A 184 16.73 12.48 -1.50
CA ILE A 184 17.80 13.36 -1.07
C ILE A 184 18.58 13.75 -2.34
N ASP A 185 18.90 15.03 -2.52
CA ASP A 185 19.62 15.53 -3.69
C ASP A 185 20.96 14.78 -3.86
N GLU A 186 21.07 13.99 -4.92
CA GLU A 186 22.22 13.11 -5.21
C GLU A 186 23.55 13.86 -5.29
N ARG A 187 23.51 15.18 -5.57
CA ARG A 187 24.72 16.01 -5.73
C ARG A 187 25.48 16.29 -4.43
N ARG A 188 24.92 15.96 -3.27
CA ARG A 188 25.48 16.31 -1.97
C ARG A 188 26.06 15.16 -1.15
N VAL A 189 25.82 13.90 -1.52
CA VAL A 189 26.28 12.75 -0.72
C VAL A 189 26.74 11.61 -1.62
N SER A 190 28.03 11.59 -1.97
CA SER A 190 28.64 10.43 -2.63
C SER A 190 28.77 9.29 -1.63
N GLY A 191 28.15 8.13 -1.91
CA GLY A 191 28.35 6.88 -1.17
C GLY A 191 27.22 6.40 -0.25
N MET A 192 26.10 7.12 -0.10
CA MET A 192 24.93 6.62 0.62
C MET A 192 23.91 5.97 -0.34
N HIS A 193 23.45 4.78 0.01
CA HIS A 193 22.29 4.17 -0.64
C HIS A 193 21.06 5.06 -0.40
N ILE A 194 20.55 5.68 -1.46
CA ILE A 194 19.35 6.53 -1.41
C ILE A 194 18.16 5.62 -1.17
N ALA A 195 17.57 5.72 -0.01
CA ALA A 195 16.29 5.08 0.26
C ALA A 195 15.20 5.80 -0.57
N ASN A 196 14.79 5.21 -1.69
CA ASN A 196 13.63 5.64 -2.45
C ASN A 196 12.37 5.28 -1.67
N VAL A 197 11.85 6.22 -0.86
CA VAL A 197 10.63 6.00 -0.08
C VAL A 197 9.50 6.81 -0.71
N LEU A 198 8.36 6.16 -0.91
CA LEU A 198 7.12 6.84 -1.30
C LEU A 198 6.46 7.42 -0.06
N VAL A 199 6.25 8.74 -0.07
CA VAL A 199 5.69 9.47 1.07
C VAL A 199 4.43 10.23 0.70
N VAL A 200 3.71 10.63 1.72
CA VAL A 200 2.60 11.59 1.70
C VAL A 200 2.89 12.67 2.75
N ILE A 201 2.34 13.88 2.56
CA ILE A 201 2.29 14.90 3.61
C ILE A 201 0.83 15.17 3.91
N ILE A 202 0.46 15.11 5.19
CA ILE A 202 -0.93 15.29 5.59
C ILE A 202 -1.00 16.37 6.65
N GLY A 203 -1.79 17.41 6.35
CA GLY A 203 -2.10 18.47 7.28
C GLY A 203 -3.52 18.30 7.85
N PHE A 204 -3.63 18.36 9.18
CA PHE A 204 -4.90 18.21 9.88
C PHE A 204 -5.04 19.14 11.08
N ASN A 205 -6.27 19.37 11.51
CA ASN A 205 -6.64 20.13 12.71
C ASN A 205 -7.96 19.61 13.30
N LYS A 206 -8.44 20.18 14.40
CA LYS A 206 -9.75 19.82 14.99
C LYS A 206 -10.86 20.82 14.68
N ASN A 207 -10.51 22.06 14.46
CA ASN A 207 -11.49 23.15 14.25
C ASN A 207 -11.45 23.58 12.80
N ASP A 208 -12.23 22.91 11.96
CA ASP A 208 -12.26 23.24 10.53
C ASP A 208 -13.00 24.55 10.27
N LYS A 209 -12.22 25.63 10.20
CA LYS A 209 -12.66 26.92 9.63
C LYS A 209 -12.24 27.05 8.14
N VAL A 210 -11.53 26.07 7.60
CA VAL A 210 -11.00 26.09 6.24
C VAL A 210 -12.04 25.49 5.30
N LYS A 211 -12.85 26.33 4.68
CA LYS A 211 -13.89 25.91 3.73
C LYS A 211 -13.33 25.26 2.46
N LEU A 212 -12.16 25.72 2.00
CA LEU A 212 -11.50 25.21 0.81
C LEU A 212 -10.19 24.54 1.21
N LYS A 213 -10.07 23.27 0.91
CA LYS A 213 -8.94 22.40 1.20
C LYS A 213 -8.09 22.21 -0.04
N LYS A 214 -6.85 21.75 0.13
CA LYS A 214 -5.91 21.62 -0.98
C LYS A 214 -5.35 20.20 -1.07
N ILE A 215 -5.45 19.61 -2.26
CA ILE A 215 -4.76 18.37 -2.60
C ILE A 215 -3.68 18.71 -3.61
N TYR A 216 -2.45 18.30 -3.32
CA TYR A 216 -1.31 18.39 -4.22
C TYR A 216 -1.13 17.04 -4.90
N ASN A 217 -1.48 16.97 -6.19
CA ASN A 217 -1.46 15.75 -6.97
C ASN A 217 -0.25 15.71 -7.91
N TYR A 218 0.42 14.57 -8.00
CA TYR A 218 1.60 14.37 -8.82
C TYR A 218 1.24 13.51 -10.03
N LYS A 219 1.46 14.00 -11.26
CA LYS A 219 1.24 13.22 -12.50
C LYS A 219 2.23 12.06 -12.60
N SER A 220 3.46 12.31 -12.17
CA SER A 220 4.49 11.31 -11.92
C SER A 220 5.06 11.55 -10.53
N ILE A 221 5.54 10.50 -9.87
CA ILE A 221 6.08 10.57 -8.51
C ILE A 221 7.31 11.49 -8.33
N VAL A 222 7.83 12.04 -9.43
CA VAL A 222 9.00 12.93 -9.47
C VAL A 222 8.68 14.34 -10.02
N ASP A 223 7.46 14.59 -10.46
CA ASP A 223 7.04 15.87 -11.03
C ASP A 223 6.66 16.88 -9.94
N ASP A 224 6.57 18.14 -10.30
CA ASP A 224 5.96 19.16 -9.45
C ASP A 224 4.46 18.90 -9.28
N PRO A 225 3.90 19.15 -8.10
CA PRO A 225 2.50 18.87 -7.83
C PRO A 225 1.56 19.88 -8.50
N GLU A 226 0.43 19.37 -8.98
CA GLU A 226 -0.73 20.16 -9.37
C GLU A 226 -1.64 20.40 -8.15
N GLU A 227 -1.92 21.67 -7.82
CA GLU A 227 -2.82 22.03 -6.74
C GLU A 227 -4.28 21.87 -7.18
N ILE A 228 -5.06 21.10 -6.42
CA ILE A 228 -6.49 20.90 -6.62
C ILE A 228 -7.22 21.40 -5.38
N VAL A 229 -8.10 22.39 -5.57
CA VAL A 229 -8.94 22.94 -4.51
C VAL A 229 -10.20 22.12 -4.38
N VAL A 230 -10.51 21.65 -3.15
CA VAL A 230 -11.63 20.76 -2.86
C VAL A 230 -12.33 21.16 -1.56
N GLU A 231 -13.56 20.71 -1.36
CA GLU A 231 -14.31 20.95 -0.12
C GLU A 231 -13.97 19.93 0.98
N LYS A 232 -13.64 18.70 0.58
CA LYS A 232 -13.38 17.59 1.50
C LYS A 232 -12.15 16.81 1.05
N ILE A 233 -11.41 16.28 2.02
CA ILE A 233 -10.31 15.35 1.79
C ILE A 233 -10.54 14.15 2.70
N ASN A 234 -10.71 12.97 2.13
CA ASN A 234 -10.86 11.74 2.90
C ASN A 234 -9.50 11.07 3.20
N PRO A 235 -9.46 10.01 4.02
CA PRO A 235 -8.23 9.29 4.38
C PRO A 235 -7.43 8.70 3.20
N TYR A 236 -8.05 8.48 2.05
CA TYR A 236 -7.38 8.05 0.81
C TYR A 236 -6.80 9.22 0.01
N LEU A 237 -6.83 10.43 0.57
CA LEU A 237 -6.40 11.70 -0.03
C LEU A 237 -7.09 12.02 -1.36
N ILE A 238 -8.39 11.76 -1.42
CA ILE A 238 -9.24 12.08 -2.57
C ILE A 238 -10.42 12.98 -2.15
N PRO A 239 -11.01 13.75 -3.09
CA PRO A 239 -12.15 14.65 -2.81
C PRO A 239 -13.45 13.85 -2.67
N ALA A 240 -13.67 13.23 -1.51
CA ALA A 240 -14.86 12.44 -1.20
C ALA A 240 -15.18 12.49 0.30
N ASP A 241 -16.37 12.00 0.68
CA ASP A 241 -16.73 11.79 2.08
C ASP A 241 -15.81 10.80 2.77
N ASN A 242 -15.69 10.91 4.10
CA ASN A 242 -14.93 9.98 4.90
C ASN A 242 -15.59 8.59 4.88
N ILE A 243 -14.88 7.62 4.35
CA ILE A 243 -15.26 6.21 4.31
C ILE A 243 -14.06 5.39 4.75
N PHE A 244 -14.30 4.42 5.62
CA PHE A 244 -13.27 3.56 6.19
C PHE A 244 -13.49 2.13 5.69
N ILE A 245 -12.58 1.65 4.86
CA ILE A 245 -12.62 0.27 4.38
C ILE A 245 -11.95 -0.62 5.42
N HIS A 246 -12.73 -1.54 5.98
CA HIS A 246 -12.26 -2.55 6.93
C HIS A 246 -12.18 -3.91 6.25
N LYS A 247 -11.44 -4.84 6.86
CA LYS A 247 -11.42 -6.24 6.42
C LYS A 247 -12.83 -6.85 6.45
N LEU A 248 -13.18 -7.51 5.37
CA LEU A 248 -14.39 -8.32 5.26
C LEU A 248 -14.01 -9.76 4.94
N ASN A 249 -14.62 -10.71 5.63
CA ASN A 249 -14.41 -12.14 5.39
C ASN A 249 -15.15 -12.64 4.13
N THR A 250 -16.22 -11.96 3.75
CA THR A 250 -17.06 -12.29 2.61
C THR A 250 -17.21 -11.09 1.68
N GLN A 251 -17.47 -11.34 0.42
CA GLN A 251 -17.74 -10.30 -0.57
C GLN A 251 -19.15 -9.70 -0.36
N ILE A 252 -19.25 -8.35 -0.46
CA ILE A 252 -20.46 -7.60 -0.05
C ILE A 252 -21.68 -7.78 -0.95
N ASP A 253 -21.51 -8.16 -2.23
CA ASP A 253 -22.58 -8.28 -3.22
C ASP A 253 -22.86 -9.74 -3.63
N ASN A 254 -22.47 -10.72 -2.80
CA ASN A 254 -22.63 -12.16 -3.05
C ASN A 254 -22.01 -12.67 -4.37
N TYR A 255 -20.95 -12.03 -4.85
CA TYR A 255 -20.13 -12.57 -5.93
C TYR A 255 -19.28 -13.74 -5.43
N PRO A 256 -18.75 -14.60 -6.34
CA PRO A 256 -17.96 -15.77 -5.95
C PRO A 256 -16.82 -15.43 -5.01
N GLU A 257 -16.57 -16.25 -3.99
CA GLU A 257 -15.51 -16.04 -3.02
C GLU A 257 -14.13 -16.16 -3.65
N MET A 258 -13.22 -15.28 -3.25
CA MET A 258 -11.80 -15.42 -3.55
C MET A 258 -11.10 -16.33 -2.55
N LYS A 259 -10.14 -17.12 -3.04
CA LYS A 259 -9.28 -17.99 -2.21
C LYS A 259 -7.82 -17.84 -2.63
N PHE A 260 -6.90 -18.07 -1.71
CA PHE A 260 -5.48 -18.19 -2.09
C PHE A 260 -5.26 -19.48 -2.85
N GLY A 261 -4.24 -19.53 -3.71
CA GLY A 261 -3.76 -20.76 -4.31
C GLY A 261 -3.16 -21.71 -3.27
N SER A 262 -2.84 -22.92 -3.71
CA SER A 262 -2.28 -23.98 -2.86
C SER A 262 -0.83 -23.67 -2.48
N MET A 263 -0.45 -23.96 -1.23
CA MET A 263 0.91 -23.75 -0.74
C MET A 263 1.61 -25.10 -0.52
N PRO A 264 2.72 -25.36 -1.23
CA PRO A 264 3.44 -26.62 -1.12
C PRO A 264 4.00 -26.85 0.29
N ASN A 265 4.67 -25.85 0.88
CA ASN A 265 5.37 -25.93 2.16
C ASN A 265 6.34 -27.13 2.22
N ASP A 266 7.21 -27.23 1.22
CA ASP A 266 7.99 -28.42 0.86
C ASP A 266 9.46 -28.11 0.53
N ASP A 267 9.90 -26.86 0.68
CA ASP A 267 11.22 -26.36 0.25
C ASP A 267 11.56 -26.68 -1.22
N GLY A 268 10.52 -26.69 -2.09
CA GLY A 268 10.66 -26.91 -3.53
C GLY A 268 10.68 -28.37 -3.98
N ASN A 269 10.58 -29.34 -3.07
CA ASN A 269 10.67 -30.75 -3.43
C ASN A 269 9.53 -31.27 -4.33
N PHE A 270 8.35 -30.65 -4.30
CA PHE A 270 7.26 -31.01 -5.21
C PHE A 270 7.21 -30.16 -6.46
N LEU A 271 8.00 -29.11 -6.53
CA LEU A 271 8.03 -28.24 -7.71
C LEU A 271 9.10 -28.72 -8.68
N ILE A 272 8.77 -28.68 -9.97
CA ILE A 272 9.61 -29.12 -11.08
C ILE A 272 9.68 -27.96 -12.05
N ASP A 273 10.89 -27.48 -12.38
CA ASP A 273 11.08 -26.44 -13.39
C ASP A 273 11.13 -27.02 -14.81
N ASP A 274 11.34 -26.16 -15.81
CA ASP A 274 11.28 -26.58 -17.22
C ASP A 274 12.44 -27.52 -17.57
N ASP A 275 13.65 -27.23 -17.08
CA ASP A 275 14.85 -28.02 -17.35
C ASP A 275 14.71 -29.42 -16.74
N GLU A 276 14.34 -29.50 -15.47
CA GLU A 276 14.09 -30.76 -14.77
C GLU A 276 12.93 -31.55 -15.42
N TYR A 277 11.87 -30.88 -15.87
CA TYR A 277 10.76 -31.56 -16.56
C TYR A 277 11.20 -32.17 -17.88
N GLN A 278 12.06 -31.52 -18.65
CA GLN A 278 12.62 -32.06 -19.90
C GLN A 278 13.51 -33.27 -19.61
N GLU A 279 14.36 -33.21 -18.59
CA GLU A 279 15.20 -34.33 -18.16
C GLU A 279 14.34 -35.56 -17.77
N LEU A 280 13.35 -35.35 -16.92
CA LEU A 280 12.42 -36.40 -16.49
C LEU A 280 11.61 -36.98 -17.67
N SER A 281 11.24 -36.16 -18.64
CA SER A 281 10.48 -36.60 -19.82
C SER A 281 11.29 -37.47 -20.76
N ASN A 282 12.60 -37.33 -20.79
CA ASN A 282 13.51 -38.15 -21.58
C ASN A 282 13.99 -39.41 -20.86
N ASP A 283 13.73 -39.55 -19.56
CA ASP A 283 14.13 -40.72 -18.77
C ASP A 283 12.95 -41.67 -18.55
N GLN A 284 13.09 -42.90 -19.08
CA GLN A 284 12.07 -43.93 -18.97
C GLN A 284 11.77 -44.33 -17.51
N THR A 285 12.73 -44.18 -16.56
CA THR A 285 12.52 -44.49 -15.13
C THR A 285 11.60 -43.47 -14.46
N SER A 286 11.46 -42.30 -15.04
CA SER A 286 10.61 -41.22 -14.56
C SER A 286 9.14 -41.33 -14.98
N ALA A 287 8.78 -42.28 -15.86
CA ALA A 287 7.43 -42.39 -16.42
C ALA A 287 6.35 -42.51 -15.34
N LYS A 288 6.64 -43.17 -14.21
CA LYS A 288 5.71 -43.29 -13.08
C LYS A 288 5.51 -41.97 -12.34
N LEU A 289 6.55 -41.16 -12.16
CA LEU A 289 6.47 -39.83 -11.57
C LEU A 289 5.62 -38.91 -12.44
N LEU A 290 5.87 -38.91 -13.75
CA LEU A 290 5.21 -38.03 -14.70
C LEU A 290 3.68 -38.19 -14.76
N GLN A 291 3.14 -39.36 -14.36
CA GLN A 291 1.69 -39.58 -14.25
C GLN A 291 1.02 -38.66 -13.21
N PHE A 292 1.78 -38.21 -12.22
CA PHE A 292 1.31 -37.36 -11.12
C PHE A 292 1.78 -35.91 -11.23
N VAL A 293 2.43 -35.55 -12.34
CA VAL A 293 2.91 -34.20 -12.59
C VAL A 293 1.80 -33.38 -13.27
N LYS A 294 1.51 -32.20 -12.68
CA LYS A 294 0.54 -31.23 -13.21
C LYS A 294 1.19 -29.87 -13.43
N PRO A 295 0.69 -29.08 -14.39
CA PRO A 295 1.14 -27.69 -14.53
C PRO A 295 0.94 -26.91 -13.24
N PHE A 296 1.97 -26.17 -12.82
CA PHE A 296 1.94 -25.31 -11.64
C PHE A 296 2.06 -23.84 -12.04
N ILE A 297 1.18 -23.00 -11.53
CA ILE A 297 1.08 -21.60 -11.88
C ILE A 297 1.25 -20.72 -10.65
N GLY A 298 2.45 -20.18 -10.48
CA GLY A 298 2.70 -19.08 -9.56
C GLY A 298 2.59 -17.71 -10.25
N ALA A 299 2.55 -16.64 -9.49
CA ALA A 299 2.47 -15.28 -10.04
C ALA A 299 3.63 -14.93 -10.97
N LYS A 300 4.85 -15.37 -10.62
CA LYS A 300 6.05 -15.16 -11.44
C LYS A 300 5.96 -15.92 -12.77
N GLU A 301 5.58 -17.18 -12.71
CA GLU A 301 5.43 -18.07 -13.86
C GLU A 301 4.35 -17.51 -14.81
N PHE A 302 3.20 -17.15 -14.29
CA PHE A 302 2.10 -16.55 -15.06
C PHE A 302 2.51 -15.26 -15.78
N ILE A 303 3.18 -14.33 -15.07
CA ILE A 303 3.57 -13.04 -15.66
C ILE A 303 4.73 -13.18 -16.64
N SER A 304 5.72 -14.04 -16.34
CA SER A 304 6.93 -14.19 -17.16
C SER A 304 6.82 -15.24 -18.25
N GLY A 305 5.72 -16.00 -18.31
CA GLY A 305 5.53 -17.10 -19.26
C GLY A 305 6.42 -18.32 -19.00
N LYS A 306 7.08 -18.39 -17.83
CA LYS A 306 7.91 -19.54 -17.49
C LYS A 306 7.04 -20.74 -17.17
N LYS A 307 7.40 -21.89 -17.72
CA LYS A 307 6.72 -23.14 -17.42
C LYS A 307 7.21 -23.70 -16.08
N LYS A 308 6.29 -24.28 -15.32
CA LYS A 308 6.58 -24.97 -14.07
C LYS A 308 5.53 -26.05 -13.83
N TRP A 309 5.91 -27.10 -13.15
CA TRP A 309 5.03 -28.21 -12.81
C TRP A 309 5.15 -28.54 -11.33
N CYS A 310 4.26 -29.41 -10.87
CA CYS A 310 4.35 -29.96 -9.53
C CYS A 310 3.90 -31.42 -9.48
N VAL A 311 4.47 -32.15 -8.54
CA VAL A 311 3.96 -33.49 -8.16
C VAL A 311 2.68 -33.27 -7.34
N TRP A 312 1.55 -33.79 -7.84
CA TRP A 312 0.24 -33.60 -7.23
C TRP A 312 -0.40 -34.93 -6.86
N LEU A 313 -0.38 -35.25 -5.57
CA LEU A 313 -0.83 -36.54 -5.02
C LEU A 313 -2.14 -36.44 -4.23
N LYS A 314 -2.88 -35.34 -4.35
CA LYS A 314 -4.19 -35.20 -3.74
C LYS A 314 -5.16 -36.23 -4.33
N ASP A 315 -5.87 -36.96 -3.47
CA ASP A 315 -6.85 -38.01 -3.82
C ASP A 315 -6.26 -39.19 -4.59
N VAL A 316 -4.92 -39.36 -4.55
CA VAL A 316 -4.21 -40.51 -5.16
C VAL A 316 -3.89 -41.55 -4.07
N PRO A 317 -4.34 -42.80 -4.21
CA PRO A 317 -3.98 -43.88 -3.27
C PRO A 317 -2.47 -44.07 -3.19
N THR A 318 -1.96 -44.34 -1.98
CA THR A 318 -0.52 -44.56 -1.75
C THR A 318 0.03 -45.71 -2.59
N SER A 319 -0.76 -46.77 -2.83
CA SER A 319 -0.40 -47.90 -3.67
C SER A 319 -0.04 -47.53 -5.12
N GLU A 320 -0.57 -46.43 -5.62
CA GLU A 320 -0.34 -46.00 -7.02
C GLU A 320 1.02 -45.32 -7.21
N TRP A 321 1.51 -44.59 -6.22
CA TRP A 321 2.76 -43.81 -6.33
C TRP A 321 3.93 -44.39 -5.53
N SER A 322 3.67 -45.30 -4.56
CA SER A 322 4.72 -45.90 -3.70
C SER A 322 5.70 -46.82 -4.42
N SER A 323 5.43 -47.13 -5.67
CA SER A 323 6.38 -47.88 -6.52
C SER A 323 7.41 -46.99 -7.22
N SER A 324 7.29 -45.67 -7.11
CA SER A 324 8.24 -44.70 -7.69
C SER A 324 9.25 -44.24 -6.65
N ASN A 325 10.52 -44.64 -6.81
CA ASN A 325 11.58 -44.20 -5.90
C ASN A 325 11.75 -42.69 -5.91
N LEU A 326 11.57 -42.03 -7.06
CA LEU A 326 11.65 -40.59 -7.20
C LEU A 326 10.56 -39.86 -6.37
N ILE A 327 9.35 -40.39 -6.32
CA ILE A 327 8.28 -39.83 -5.48
C ILE A 327 8.56 -40.06 -4.00
N ILE A 328 9.01 -41.27 -3.66
CA ILE A 328 9.32 -41.65 -2.26
C ILE A 328 10.42 -40.71 -1.72
N GLU A 329 11.49 -40.48 -2.46
CA GLU A 329 12.58 -39.61 -2.07
C GLU A 329 12.08 -38.18 -1.79
N ARG A 330 11.30 -37.61 -2.70
CA ARG A 330 10.71 -36.26 -2.54
C ARG A 330 9.82 -36.19 -1.29
N VAL A 331 8.97 -37.20 -1.07
CA VAL A 331 8.08 -37.27 0.09
C VAL A 331 8.89 -37.40 1.40
N GLN A 332 9.99 -38.17 1.41
CA GLN A 332 10.87 -38.28 2.57
C GLN A 332 11.58 -36.97 2.89
N ASN A 333 12.07 -36.26 1.87
CA ASN A 333 12.67 -34.96 2.02
C ASN A 333 11.67 -33.94 2.63
N VAL A 334 10.45 -33.89 2.11
CA VAL A 334 9.37 -33.05 2.65
C VAL A 334 9.04 -33.39 4.09
N LYS A 335 8.98 -34.71 4.43
CA LYS A 335 8.76 -35.15 5.80
C LYS A 335 9.85 -34.65 6.75
N SER A 336 11.11 -34.77 6.34
CA SER A 336 12.26 -34.31 7.12
C SER A 336 12.21 -32.82 7.36
N ILE A 337 12.01 -32.02 6.29
CA ILE A 337 11.92 -30.55 6.36
C ILE A 337 10.80 -30.10 7.29
N ARG A 338 9.61 -30.67 7.14
CA ARG A 338 8.45 -30.32 7.98
C ARG A 338 8.66 -30.70 9.45
N SER A 339 9.22 -31.89 9.72
CA SER A 339 9.49 -32.35 11.08
C SER A 339 10.46 -31.44 11.82
N ASN A 340 11.45 -30.90 11.14
CA ASN A 340 12.48 -30.02 11.71
C ASN A 340 12.05 -28.53 11.78
N SER A 341 10.85 -28.17 11.37
CA SER A 341 10.37 -26.78 11.37
C SER A 341 10.21 -26.23 12.79
N LYS A 342 10.59 -24.97 13.00
CA LYS A 342 10.35 -24.25 14.25
C LYS A 342 8.84 -24.03 14.51
N ARG A 343 8.02 -24.00 13.47
CA ARG A 343 6.57 -23.76 13.57
C ARG A 343 5.83 -25.07 13.86
N ARG A 344 5.07 -25.10 14.94
CA ARG A 344 4.26 -26.28 15.33
C ARG A 344 3.29 -26.71 14.22
N ALA A 345 2.62 -25.75 13.58
CA ALA A 345 1.68 -26.04 12.49
C ALA A 345 2.37 -26.75 11.32
N THR A 346 3.59 -26.33 10.93
CA THR A 346 4.35 -26.97 9.87
C THR A 346 4.78 -28.40 10.27
N ARG A 347 5.18 -28.63 11.55
CA ARG A 347 5.52 -29.98 12.01
C ARG A 347 4.35 -30.97 11.92
N LEU A 348 3.11 -30.50 12.15
CA LEU A 348 1.91 -31.36 12.00
C LEU A 348 1.69 -31.81 10.55
N LEU A 349 2.12 -31.04 9.56
CA LEU A 349 2.03 -31.43 8.15
C LEU A 349 2.96 -32.59 7.78
N ALA A 350 3.94 -32.93 8.63
CA ALA A 350 4.81 -34.09 8.43
C ALA A 350 4.06 -35.43 8.56
N ASN A 351 2.84 -35.45 9.09
CA ASN A 351 1.98 -36.66 9.17
C ASN A 351 1.42 -37.05 7.79
N GLN A 352 1.30 -36.09 6.85
CA GLN A 352 0.88 -36.33 5.48
C GLN A 352 1.88 -35.66 4.51
N PRO A 353 3.13 -36.17 4.49
CA PRO A 353 4.23 -35.51 3.79
C PRO A 353 4.08 -35.51 2.27
N TYR A 354 3.23 -36.34 1.71
CA TYR A 354 2.95 -36.45 0.27
C TYR A 354 1.95 -35.42 -0.26
N LEU A 355 1.29 -34.69 0.63
CA LEU A 355 0.35 -33.62 0.27
C LEU A 355 1.02 -32.23 0.35
N PHE A 356 0.52 -31.30 -0.43
CA PHE A 356 0.81 -29.88 -0.21
C PHE A 356 0.40 -29.47 1.22
N GLY A 357 1.13 -28.53 1.80
CA GLY A 357 0.85 -28.02 3.15
C GLY A 357 -0.54 -27.40 3.27
N GLU A 358 -0.99 -26.71 2.20
CA GLU A 358 -2.34 -26.18 2.10
C GLU A 358 -2.88 -26.43 0.69
N ILE A 359 -4.00 -27.14 0.62
CA ILE A 359 -4.66 -27.50 -0.64
C ILE A 359 -5.91 -26.64 -0.77
N ARG A 360 -5.88 -25.72 -1.74
CA ARG A 360 -7.00 -24.79 -2.03
C ARG A 360 -7.39 -24.80 -3.49
N GLN A 361 -6.94 -25.81 -4.25
CA GLN A 361 -7.22 -25.96 -5.68
C GLN A 361 -8.73 -26.13 -5.92
N PRO A 362 -9.35 -25.29 -6.79
CA PRO A 362 -10.74 -25.45 -7.18
C PRO A 362 -10.99 -26.75 -7.95
N SER A 363 -12.24 -27.25 -7.86
CA SER A 363 -12.73 -28.37 -8.69
C SER A 363 -13.30 -27.90 -10.04
N SER A 364 -13.38 -26.61 -10.26
CA SER A 364 -13.92 -25.93 -11.46
C SER A 364 -12.86 -25.03 -12.13
N ASN A 365 -13.23 -24.43 -13.24
CA ASN A 365 -12.44 -23.35 -13.84
C ASN A 365 -12.38 -22.14 -12.88
N PHE A 366 -11.32 -21.35 -12.99
CA PHE A 366 -11.11 -20.24 -12.07
C PHE A 366 -10.43 -19.05 -12.75
N ILE A 367 -10.72 -17.87 -12.23
CA ILE A 367 -9.96 -16.65 -12.54
C ILE A 367 -8.75 -16.61 -11.59
N LEU A 368 -7.57 -16.28 -12.12
CA LEU A 368 -6.32 -16.17 -11.36
C LEU A 368 -5.82 -14.73 -11.38
N ILE A 369 -5.52 -14.21 -10.18
CA ILE A 369 -4.97 -12.86 -9.97
C ILE A 369 -3.64 -12.99 -9.23
N PRO A 370 -2.52 -12.42 -9.74
CA PRO A 370 -1.28 -12.33 -8.99
C PRO A 370 -1.44 -11.50 -7.71
N ARG A 371 -0.97 -12.02 -6.58
CA ARG A 371 -1.03 -11.28 -5.29
C ARG A 371 -0.21 -9.98 -5.32
N VAL A 372 0.85 -9.96 -6.13
CA VAL A 372 1.70 -8.77 -6.29
C VAL A 372 1.79 -8.44 -7.77
N SER A 373 1.54 -7.19 -8.12
CA SER A 373 1.67 -6.68 -9.48
C SER A 373 2.32 -5.30 -9.48
N SER A 374 3.16 -5.05 -10.47
CA SER A 374 3.85 -3.77 -10.61
C SER A 374 2.87 -2.59 -10.69
N SER A 375 3.15 -1.54 -9.91
CA SER A 375 2.38 -0.29 -9.92
C SER A 375 2.47 0.48 -11.24
N ARG A 376 3.47 0.16 -12.06
CA ARG A 376 3.65 0.76 -13.40
C ARG A 376 2.62 0.27 -14.41
N ARG A 377 1.99 -0.89 -14.16
CA ARG A 377 1.01 -1.45 -15.09
C ARG A 377 -0.31 -0.70 -15.03
N GLU A 378 -0.86 -0.42 -16.20
CA GLU A 378 -2.20 0.16 -16.34
C GLU A 378 -3.29 -0.80 -15.87
N TYR A 379 -3.09 -2.11 -16.12
CA TYR A 379 -3.97 -3.20 -15.68
C TYR A 379 -3.16 -4.32 -15.04
N ILE A 380 -3.69 -4.94 -13.99
CA ILE A 380 -3.14 -6.18 -13.43
C ILE A 380 -3.43 -7.31 -14.43
N PRO A 381 -2.41 -8.07 -14.90
CA PRO A 381 -2.66 -9.25 -15.70
C PRO A 381 -3.47 -10.27 -14.89
N ILE A 382 -4.66 -10.63 -15.37
CA ILE A 382 -5.55 -11.62 -14.75
C ILE A 382 -5.69 -12.78 -15.72
N GLY A 383 -5.65 -14.02 -15.25
CA GLY A 383 -5.76 -15.23 -16.05
C GLY A 383 -7.09 -15.95 -15.88
N PHE A 384 -7.40 -16.85 -16.83
CA PHE A 384 -8.52 -17.76 -16.75
C PHE A 384 -8.00 -19.18 -17.00
N PHE A 385 -8.18 -20.10 -16.06
CA PHE A 385 -7.58 -21.42 -16.07
C PHE A 385 -8.61 -22.51 -15.76
N ASN A 386 -8.31 -23.72 -16.24
CA ASN A 386 -9.06 -24.92 -15.88
C ASN A 386 -8.56 -25.53 -14.55
N LYS A 387 -9.35 -26.46 -14.00
CA LYS A 387 -9.06 -27.14 -12.75
C LYS A 387 -7.77 -27.98 -12.75
N ASP A 388 -7.24 -28.33 -13.91
CA ASP A 388 -6.07 -29.21 -14.03
C ASP A 388 -4.75 -28.46 -13.85
N SER A 389 -4.79 -27.13 -13.91
CA SER A 389 -3.65 -26.27 -13.61
C SER A 389 -3.61 -25.92 -12.13
N ILE A 390 -2.60 -26.37 -11.40
CA ILE A 390 -2.47 -26.13 -9.97
C ILE A 390 -1.96 -24.72 -9.71
N ALA A 391 -2.74 -23.91 -9.04
CA ALA A 391 -2.35 -22.53 -8.72
C ALA A 391 -1.64 -22.46 -7.36
N GLY A 392 -0.48 -21.77 -7.34
CA GLY A 392 0.31 -21.52 -6.15
C GLY A 392 -0.19 -20.35 -5.31
N ASP A 393 0.20 -20.29 -4.03
CA ASP A 393 -0.23 -19.29 -3.03
C ASP A 393 0.26 -17.85 -3.30
N SER A 394 1.14 -17.66 -4.28
CA SER A 394 1.47 -16.34 -4.83
C SER A 394 0.37 -15.77 -5.71
N CYS A 395 -0.70 -16.53 -5.95
CA CYS A 395 -1.89 -16.14 -6.69
C CYS A 395 -3.14 -16.20 -5.81
N ILE A 396 -4.17 -15.48 -6.23
CA ILE A 396 -5.52 -15.51 -5.68
C ILE A 396 -6.45 -16.04 -6.77
N LEU A 397 -7.43 -16.83 -6.38
CA LEU A 397 -8.33 -17.54 -7.28
C LEU A 397 -9.77 -17.15 -7.03
N ILE A 398 -10.57 -17.03 -8.09
CA ILE A 398 -12.03 -16.96 -8.02
C ILE A 398 -12.56 -18.25 -8.66
N PRO A 399 -12.92 -19.29 -7.86
CA PRO A 399 -13.59 -20.47 -8.36
C PRO A 399 -14.92 -20.10 -9.03
N ASP A 400 -15.29 -20.81 -10.07
CA ASP A 400 -16.52 -20.57 -10.86
C ASP A 400 -16.64 -19.12 -11.39
N GLY A 401 -15.49 -18.42 -11.48
CA GLY A 401 -15.44 -17.07 -12.02
C GLY A 401 -15.86 -17.05 -13.48
N THR A 402 -16.68 -16.07 -13.85
CA THR A 402 -17.25 -15.92 -15.18
C THR A 402 -16.50 -14.88 -16.01
N LEU A 403 -16.71 -14.87 -17.33
CA LEU A 403 -16.04 -13.93 -18.23
C LEU A 403 -16.45 -12.48 -18.00
N GLU A 404 -17.68 -12.22 -17.55
CA GLU A 404 -18.11 -10.88 -17.16
C GLU A 404 -17.39 -10.39 -15.89
N ILE A 405 -17.17 -11.26 -14.89
CA ILE A 405 -16.33 -10.93 -13.71
C ILE A 405 -14.89 -10.63 -14.16
N PHE A 406 -14.36 -11.47 -15.04
CA PHE A 406 -13.04 -11.25 -15.62
C PHE A 406 -12.94 -9.88 -16.32
N GLY A 407 -13.98 -9.49 -17.09
CA GLY A 407 -14.06 -8.21 -17.77
C GLY A 407 -14.08 -7.02 -16.81
N ILE A 408 -14.92 -7.06 -15.75
CA ILE A 408 -14.93 -6.01 -14.71
C ILE A 408 -13.56 -5.86 -14.06
N LEU A 409 -12.93 -6.97 -13.67
CA LEU A 409 -11.63 -6.96 -12.98
C LEU A 409 -10.48 -6.49 -13.91
N ASN A 410 -10.63 -6.58 -15.23
CA ASN A 410 -9.70 -6.05 -16.23
C ASN A 410 -10.05 -4.61 -16.68
N SER A 411 -10.99 -3.93 -16.04
CA SER A 411 -11.38 -2.55 -16.36
C SER A 411 -10.61 -1.50 -15.58
N SER A 412 -10.62 -0.27 -16.08
CA SER A 412 -10.10 0.90 -15.37
C SER A 412 -10.85 1.19 -14.07
N VAL A 413 -12.17 0.88 -13.98
CA VAL A 413 -12.97 1.05 -12.76
C VAL A 413 -12.38 0.22 -11.62
N HIS A 414 -12.09 -1.06 -11.86
CA HIS A 414 -11.45 -1.90 -10.86
C HIS A 414 -10.00 -1.46 -10.58
N MET A 415 -9.26 -1.03 -11.60
CA MET A 415 -7.89 -0.54 -11.38
C MET A 415 -7.84 0.74 -10.56
N VAL A 416 -8.79 1.66 -10.72
CA VAL A 416 -8.90 2.86 -9.87
C VAL A 416 -9.15 2.46 -8.41
N TRP A 417 -10.02 1.47 -8.17
CA TRP A 417 -10.22 0.91 -6.83
C TRP A 417 -8.92 0.32 -6.26
N VAL A 418 -8.23 -0.53 -7.03
CA VAL A 418 -6.95 -1.12 -6.63
C VAL A 418 -5.91 -0.05 -6.31
N LYS A 419 -5.74 0.95 -7.18
CA LYS A 419 -4.76 2.03 -6.99
C LYS A 419 -4.92 2.77 -5.66
N ASN A 420 -6.16 2.96 -5.21
CA ASN A 420 -6.47 3.77 -4.02
C ASN A 420 -6.64 2.93 -2.74
N ILE A 421 -7.20 1.72 -2.83
CA ILE A 421 -7.55 0.90 -1.64
C ILE A 421 -6.49 -0.14 -1.32
N CYS A 422 -5.78 -0.66 -2.34
CA CYS A 422 -4.85 -1.76 -2.18
C CYS A 422 -3.62 -1.34 -1.35
N GLY A 423 -3.21 -2.21 -0.41
CA GLY A 423 -1.92 -2.07 0.25
C GLY A 423 -0.75 -2.28 -0.74
N ARG A 424 0.45 -1.92 -0.31
CA ARG A 424 1.66 -2.02 -1.14
C ARG A 424 2.68 -2.99 -0.55
N LEU A 425 3.49 -3.56 -1.44
CA LEU A 425 4.73 -4.24 -1.10
C LEU A 425 5.86 -3.49 -1.81
N LYS A 426 6.60 -2.64 -1.08
CA LYS A 426 7.39 -1.56 -1.67
C LYS A 426 6.47 -0.67 -2.53
N ASP A 427 6.74 -0.54 -3.82
CA ASP A 427 5.94 0.26 -4.75
C ASP A 427 4.79 -0.54 -5.41
N ASP A 428 4.86 -1.87 -5.40
CA ASP A 428 3.95 -2.76 -6.13
C ASP A 428 2.63 -2.97 -5.37
N TYR A 429 1.53 -3.15 -6.12
CA TYR A 429 0.22 -3.48 -5.57
C TYR A 429 0.25 -4.85 -4.90
N ARG A 430 -0.12 -4.92 -3.62
CA ARG A 430 -0.34 -6.17 -2.89
C ARG A 430 -1.83 -6.42 -2.78
N TYR A 431 -2.39 -7.09 -3.77
CA TYR A 431 -3.82 -7.39 -3.83
C TYR A 431 -4.26 -8.20 -2.61
N SER A 432 -5.29 -7.72 -1.91
CA SER A 432 -5.86 -8.36 -0.71
C SER A 432 -7.30 -8.79 -0.99
N ILE A 433 -7.64 -10.01 -0.61
CA ILE A 433 -9.02 -10.53 -0.67
C ILE A 433 -9.92 -9.67 0.20
N GLU A 434 -9.56 -9.52 1.48
CA GLU A 434 -10.40 -8.94 2.52
C GLU A 434 -10.61 -7.43 2.37
N ILE A 435 -9.61 -6.72 1.81
CA ILE A 435 -9.66 -5.26 1.65
C ILE A 435 -10.09 -4.86 0.25
N VAL A 436 -9.53 -5.49 -0.80
CA VAL A 436 -9.76 -5.06 -2.19
C VAL A 436 -11.00 -5.72 -2.76
N TYR A 437 -11.02 -7.05 -2.85
CA TYR A 437 -12.10 -7.76 -3.53
C TYR A 437 -13.40 -7.78 -2.73
N ASN A 438 -13.32 -8.16 -1.45
CA ASN A 438 -14.53 -8.30 -0.63
C ASN A 438 -15.26 -6.95 -0.41
N ASN A 439 -14.53 -5.84 -0.54
CA ASN A 439 -15.09 -4.50 -0.45
C ASN A 439 -15.42 -3.85 -1.80
N PHE A 440 -15.05 -4.48 -2.93
CA PHE A 440 -15.34 -3.92 -4.25
C PHE A 440 -16.86 -3.97 -4.52
N PRO A 441 -17.49 -2.82 -4.78
CA PRO A 441 -18.95 -2.77 -4.98
C PRO A 441 -19.29 -3.18 -6.42
N PHE A 442 -19.57 -4.45 -6.62
CA PHE A 442 -20.12 -4.92 -7.89
C PHE A 442 -21.53 -4.38 -8.09
N VAL A 443 -21.94 -4.19 -9.33
CA VAL A 443 -23.29 -3.77 -9.69
C VAL A 443 -23.97 -4.84 -10.52
N LYS A 444 -25.31 -4.88 -10.47
CA LYS A 444 -26.09 -5.79 -11.31
C LYS A 444 -25.87 -5.44 -12.78
N ILE A 445 -25.56 -6.43 -13.60
CA ILE A 445 -25.31 -6.28 -15.02
C ILE A 445 -26.51 -6.82 -15.79
N GLU A 446 -26.99 -6.05 -16.77
CA GLU A 446 -28.04 -6.49 -17.70
C GLU A 446 -27.52 -7.60 -18.64
N GLU A 447 -28.35 -8.56 -19.03
CA GLU A 447 -27.93 -9.73 -19.83
C GLU A 447 -27.25 -9.35 -21.15
N ILE A 448 -27.69 -8.28 -21.81
CA ILE A 448 -27.06 -7.77 -23.03
C ILE A 448 -25.62 -7.29 -22.77
N ASP A 449 -25.40 -6.62 -21.65
CA ASP A 449 -24.07 -6.10 -21.30
C ASP A 449 -23.17 -7.23 -20.77
N LYS A 450 -23.72 -8.26 -20.11
CA LYS A 450 -22.99 -9.49 -19.74
C LYS A 450 -22.44 -10.19 -20.99
N SER A 451 -23.27 -10.42 -22.00
CA SER A 451 -22.83 -11.05 -23.26
C SER A 451 -21.70 -10.25 -23.90
N LYS A 452 -21.88 -8.93 -24.07
CA LYS A 452 -20.86 -8.05 -24.65
C LYS A 452 -19.54 -8.06 -23.86
N LEU A 453 -19.64 -8.05 -22.53
CA LEU A 453 -18.46 -8.06 -21.67
C LEU A 453 -17.73 -9.40 -21.75
N SER A 454 -18.48 -10.50 -21.85
CA SER A 454 -17.92 -11.84 -22.05
C SER A 454 -17.19 -11.96 -23.41
N ASP A 455 -17.77 -11.42 -24.49
CA ASP A 455 -17.15 -11.39 -25.80
C ASP A 455 -15.83 -10.60 -25.80
N LEU A 456 -15.82 -9.42 -25.19
CA LEU A 456 -14.62 -8.60 -25.06
C LEU A 456 -13.56 -9.28 -24.18
N SER A 457 -13.97 -9.97 -23.13
CA SER A 457 -13.09 -10.77 -22.27
C SER A 457 -12.42 -11.92 -23.04
N ASN A 458 -13.19 -12.61 -23.88
CA ASN A 458 -12.65 -13.64 -24.76
C ASN A 458 -11.62 -13.06 -25.74
N LEU A 459 -11.87 -11.89 -26.32
CA LEU A 459 -10.91 -11.22 -27.20
C LEU A 459 -9.56 -10.94 -26.50
N ILE A 460 -9.57 -10.56 -25.21
CA ILE A 460 -8.32 -10.44 -24.43
C ILE A 460 -7.60 -11.78 -24.34
N LEU A 461 -8.33 -12.85 -23.98
CA LEU A 461 -7.76 -14.18 -23.79
C LEU A 461 -7.20 -14.75 -25.12
N GLU A 462 -7.93 -14.58 -26.21
CA GLU A 462 -7.50 -14.97 -27.56
C GLU A 462 -6.27 -14.19 -28.01
N PHE A 463 -6.25 -12.85 -27.85
CA PHE A 463 -5.10 -12.02 -28.17
C PHE A 463 -3.84 -12.50 -27.45
N ARG A 464 -3.95 -12.76 -26.15
CA ARG A 464 -2.84 -13.25 -25.32
C ARG A 464 -2.37 -14.65 -25.74
N LYS A 465 -3.30 -15.53 -26.10
CA LYS A 465 -2.99 -16.90 -26.53
C LYS A 465 -2.26 -16.92 -27.87
N ASN A 466 -2.60 -16.01 -28.77
CA ASN A 466 -2.03 -15.91 -30.10
C ASN A 466 -0.76 -15.05 -30.15
N SER A 467 -0.33 -14.49 -29.03
CA SER A 467 0.88 -13.68 -28.93
C SER A 467 2.06 -14.52 -28.43
N ASP A 468 3.22 -14.38 -29.07
CA ASP A 468 4.49 -14.95 -28.59
C ASP A 468 5.10 -14.18 -27.42
N GLN A 469 4.49 -13.06 -27.02
CA GLN A 469 4.99 -12.21 -25.95
C GLN A 469 4.47 -12.66 -24.58
N THR A 470 5.29 -12.44 -23.54
CA THR A 470 4.89 -12.70 -22.17
C THR A 470 3.91 -11.63 -21.65
N LEU A 471 3.12 -11.95 -20.63
CA LEU A 471 2.25 -10.95 -19.98
C LEU A 471 3.06 -9.78 -19.38
N LYS A 472 4.31 -10.03 -18.99
CA LYS A 472 5.23 -8.98 -18.55
C LYS A 472 5.40 -7.91 -19.64
N THR A 473 5.57 -8.30 -20.88
CA THR A 473 5.73 -7.41 -22.04
C THR A 473 4.39 -6.84 -22.49
N LEU A 474 3.37 -7.68 -22.65
CA LEU A 474 2.03 -7.28 -23.11
C LEU A 474 1.38 -6.22 -22.20
N TYR A 475 1.71 -6.19 -20.90
CA TYR A 475 1.19 -5.24 -19.91
C TYR A 475 2.24 -4.24 -19.41
N ASP A 476 3.35 -4.10 -20.11
CA ASP A 476 4.27 -2.99 -19.88
C ASP A 476 3.67 -1.70 -20.48
N PRO A 477 3.63 -0.58 -19.76
CA PRO A 477 3.01 0.67 -20.24
C PRO A 477 3.56 1.18 -21.58
N LEU A 478 4.83 0.91 -21.85
CA LEU A 478 5.52 1.35 -23.07
C LEU A 478 5.42 0.36 -24.21
N LEU A 479 5.19 -0.94 -23.93
CA LEU A 479 5.24 -2.02 -24.89
C LEU A 479 3.87 -2.64 -25.19
N MET A 480 2.82 -2.25 -24.48
CA MET A 480 1.47 -2.80 -24.66
C MET A 480 0.98 -2.57 -26.10
N PRO A 481 0.63 -3.66 -26.84
CA PRO A 481 0.13 -3.55 -28.21
C PRO A 481 -1.14 -2.69 -28.30
N ILE A 482 -1.24 -1.91 -29.38
CA ILE A 482 -2.39 -1.01 -29.61
C ILE A 482 -3.71 -1.79 -29.66
N GLU A 483 -3.71 -2.98 -30.25
CA GLU A 483 -4.90 -3.84 -30.36
C GLU A 483 -5.38 -4.28 -28.97
N LEU A 484 -4.47 -4.72 -28.10
CA LEU A 484 -4.79 -5.10 -26.73
C LEU A 484 -5.33 -3.90 -25.93
N ARG A 485 -4.71 -2.74 -26.07
CA ARG A 485 -5.16 -1.48 -25.47
C ARG A 485 -6.58 -1.13 -25.91
N ARG A 486 -6.88 -1.22 -27.21
CA ARG A 486 -8.22 -0.96 -27.76
C ARG A 486 -9.29 -1.91 -27.20
N ILE A 487 -8.94 -3.19 -26.94
CA ILE A 487 -9.89 -4.11 -26.30
C ILE A 487 -10.18 -3.66 -24.87
N HIS A 488 -9.15 -3.31 -24.09
CA HIS A 488 -9.34 -2.75 -22.74
C HIS A 488 -10.15 -1.45 -22.74
N GLU A 489 -9.94 -0.55 -23.71
CA GLU A 489 -10.73 0.69 -23.84
C GLU A 489 -12.20 0.39 -24.12
N LYS A 490 -12.51 -0.63 -24.93
CA LYS A 490 -13.90 -1.07 -25.14
C LYS A 490 -14.53 -1.62 -23.86
N ILE A 491 -13.77 -2.42 -23.11
CA ILE A 491 -14.20 -2.91 -21.79
C ILE A 491 -14.46 -1.72 -20.84
N ASN A 492 -13.55 -0.75 -20.78
CA ASN A 492 -13.72 0.43 -19.93
C ASN A 492 -15.00 1.19 -20.25
N LYS A 493 -15.26 1.47 -21.53
CA LYS A 493 -16.49 2.16 -21.97
C LYS A 493 -17.75 1.40 -21.58
N LEU A 494 -17.75 0.06 -21.71
CA LEU A 494 -18.88 -0.77 -21.32
C LEU A 494 -19.05 -0.77 -19.79
N VAL A 495 -17.95 -0.89 -19.04
CA VAL A 495 -18.01 -0.89 -17.57
C VAL A 495 -18.39 0.50 -17.03
N TYR A 496 -17.97 1.60 -17.67
CA TYR A 496 -18.48 2.94 -17.32
C TYR A 496 -19.99 3.02 -17.45
N LYS A 497 -20.56 2.52 -18.59
CA LYS A 497 -22.02 2.43 -18.75
C LYS A 497 -22.67 1.61 -17.63
N ILE A 498 -22.11 0.43 -17.29
CA ILE A 498 -22.63 -0.46 -16.25
C ILE A 498 -22.64 0.22 -14.87
N TYR A 499 -21.67 1.11 -14.59
CA TYR A 499 -21.58 1.87 -13.33
C TYR A 499 -22.24 3.25 -13.37
N ASP A 500 -22.97 3.59 -14.42
CA ASP A 500 -23.57 4.92 -14.67
C ASP A 500 -22.52 6.06 -14.55
N LEU A 501 -21.40 5.88 -15.21
CA LEU A 501 -20.31 6.85 -15.29
C LEU A 501 -20.24 7.47 -16.70
N PRO A 502 -19.98 8.76 -16.83
CA PRO A 502 -19.67 9.40 -18.12
C PRO A 502 -18.46 8.76 -18.82
N SER A 503 -18.39 8.88 -20.14
CA SER A 503 -17.29 8.33 -20.93
C SER A 503 -15.94 9.03 -20.72
N ASP A 504 -15.96 10.26 -20.25
CA ASP A 504 -14.83 11.15 -19.96
C ASP A 504 -14.53 11.27 -18.44
N THR A 505 -15.06 10.31 -17.64
CA THR A 505 -14.93 10.32 -16.19
C THR A 505 -13.47 10.20 -15.74
N THR A 506 -13.11 10.94 -14.71
CA THR A 506 -11.78 10.92 -14.10
C THR A 506 -11.62 9.82 -13.05
N ASP A 507 -10.37 9.43 -12.74
CA ASP A 507 -10.07 8.46 -11.66
C ASP A 507 -10.70 8.91 -10.31
N ALA A 508 -10.76 10.21 -10.03
CA ALA A 508 -11.36 10.74 -8.81
C ALA A 508 -12.88 10.55 -8.76
N GLU A 509 -13.57 10.77 -9.88
CA GLU A 509 -15.01 10.56 -10.00
C GLU A 509 -15.38 9.07 -9.93
N ILE A 510 -14.60 8.19 -10.61
CA ILE A 510 -14.76 6.74 -10.48
C ILE A 510 -14.66 6.34 -9.00
N MET A 511 -13.61 6.79 -8.32
CA MET A 511 -13.39 6.43 -6.93
C MET A 511 -14.49 6.97 -6.01
N SER A 512 -14.95 8.19 -6.24
CA SER A 512 -16.07 8.79 -5.49
C SER A 512 -17.36 7.96 -5.66
N LYS A 513 -17.68 7.55 -6.88
CA LYS A 513 -18.83 6.66 -7.17
C LYS A 513 -18.70 5.32 -6.46
N LEU A 514 -17.53 4.67 -6.54
CA LEU A 514 -17.29 3.37 -5.89
C LEU A 514 -17.40 3.46 -4.37
N LEU A 515 -16.84 4.50 -3.75
CA LEU A 515 -16.99 4.73 -2.31
C LEU A 515 -18.44 4.97 -1.92
N LYS A 516 -19.20 5.74 -2.69
CA LYS A 516 -20.62 5.96 -2.47
C LYS A 516 -21.39 4.64 -2.50
N LEU A 517 -21.21 3.83 -3.55
CA LEU A 517 -21.81 2.51 -3.67
C LEU A 517 -21.44 1.60 -2.49
N ARG A 518 -20.17 1.62 -2.06
CA ARG A 518 -19.70 0.84 -0.91
C ARG A 518 -20.34 1.29 0.40
N LYS A 519 -20.54 2.60 0.60
CA LYS A 519 -21.21 3.17 1.77
C LYS A 519 -22.68 2.74 1.84
N GLU A 520 -23.39 2.81 0.74
CA GLU A 520 -24.80 2.39 0.64
C GLU A 520 -24.98 0.94 1.09
N ARG A 521 -24.07 0.03 0.71
CA ARG A 521 -24.09 -1.39 1.12
C ARG A 521 -23.71 -1.63 2.58
N SER A 522 -23.03 -0.69 3.23
CA SER A 522 -22.72 -0.80 4.66
C SER A 522 -23.92 -0.49 5.56
N LEU A 523 -24.95 0.14 4.99
CA LEU A 523 -26.17 0.53 5.71
C LEU A 523 -27.28 -0.54 5.58
N LEU A 524 -27.07 -1.53 4.72
CA LEU A 524 -27.92 -2.72 4.55
C LEU A 524 -27.35 -3.89 5.37
#